data_3eb56e69d8a0c5023319a762d34924e0
#
_entry.id   3eb56e69d8a0c5023319a762d34924e0
#
_cell.length_a   1.000
_cell.length_b   1.000
_cell.length_c   1.000
_cell.angle_alpha   90.00
_cell.angle_beta   90.00
_cell.angle_gamma   90.00
#
_symmetry.space_group_name_H-M   'P 1'
#
loop_
_entity.id
_entity.type
_entity.pdbx_description
1 polymer ?
#
loop_
_entity_poly.entity_id
_entity_poly.type
_entity_poly.pdbx_seq_one_letter_code
_entity_poly.pdbx_strand_id
1 'polypeptide(L)'
;MAAAATLAACSWAPMRDLQASVSRAFHRDGETALATGIRKYDDGAYTEASGDLRTALELGLWDSDRVRAHKYLAFIYCASGDERRCRAEFRLALDIDPQMQLSPAEAGHPIWGPVFRSVKAGR
;
A
#
# COMPACT_ATOMS: atom_id res chain seq x y z
N MET A 1 21.34 54.00 30.49
CA MET A 1 20.04 53.45 30.10
C MET A 1 20.23 52.52 28.92
N ALA A 2 20.26 51.22 29.15
CA ALA A 2 20.40 50.22 28.09
C ALA A 2 19.00 49.80 27.65
N ALA A 3 18.62 50.10 26.43
CA ALA A 3 17.42 49.54 25.81
C ALA A 3 17.72 48.13 25.36
N ALA A 4 17.16 47.16 26.06
CA ALA A 4 17.20 45.77 25.63
C ALA A 4 16.25 45.61 24.45
N ALA A 5 16.78 45.52 23.25
CA ALA A 5 16.05 45.08 22.09
C ALA A 5 15.82 43.61 22.22
N THR A 6 14.62 43.22 22.65
CA THR A 6 14.17 41.85 22.55
C THR A 6 13.97 41.51 21.06
N LEU A 7 14.96 40.88 20.47
CA LEU A 7 14.78 40.20 19.18
C LEU A 7 13.76 39.09 19.38
N ALA A 8 12.53 39.34 18.94
CA ALA A 8 11.56 38.29 18.77
C ALA A 8 12.16 37.31 17.75
N ALA A 9 12.63 36.16 18.26
CA ALA A 9 12.99 35.05 17.40
C ALA A 9 11.70 34.62 16.71
N CYS A 10 11.53 35.05 15.46
CA CYS A 10 10.57 34.40 14.59
C CYS A 10 10.98 32.93 14.54
N SER A 11 10.24 32.08 15.27
CA SER A 11 10.43 30.66 15.19
C SER A 11 10.00 30.22 13.79
N TRP A 12 10.97 30.19 12.92
CA TRP A 12 10.79 29.60 11.61
C TRP A 12 10.63 28.10 11.83
N ALA A 13 9.37 27.64 11.91
CA ALA A 13 9.10 26.20 11.88
C ALA A 13 9.69 25.68 10.56
N PRO A 14 10.63 24.73 10.61
CA PRO A 14 11.28 24.29 9.40
C PRO A 14 10.25 23.65 8.46
N MET A 15 10.30 23.98 7.18
CA MET A 15 9.45 23.42 6.12
C MET A 15 9.38 21.89 6.16
N ARG A 16 10.37 21.23 6.75
CA ARG A 16 10.44 19.79 6.97
C ARG A 16 9.28 19.26 7.84
N ASP A 17 8.88 20.00 8.89
CA ASP A 17 7.81 19.57 9.78
C ASP A 17 6.45 19.65 9.09
N LEU A 18 6.26 20.62 8.22
CA LEU A 18 5.04 20.75 7.43
C LEU A 18 4.92 19.60 6.42
N GLN A 19 6.00 19.31 5.71
CA GLN A 19 6.04 18.17 4.76
C GLN A 19 5.79 16.84 5.45
N ALA A 20 6.41 16.62 6.61
CA ALA A 20 6.20 15.41 7.40
C ALA A 20 4.75 15.27 7.89
N SER A 21 4.11 16.39 8.25
CA SER A 21 2.70 16.41 8.68
C SER A 21 1.76 16.10 7.52
N VAL A 22 2.02 16.68 6.35
CA VAL A 22 1.25 16.44 5.13
C VAL A 22 1.39 14.99 4.70
N SER A 23 2.62 14.45 4.67
CA SER A 23 2.87 13.06 4.31
C SER A 23 2.15 12.09 5.24
N ARG A 24 2.16 12.34 6.55
CA ARG A 24 1.43 11.51 7.52
C ARG A 24 -0.09 11.54 7.30
N ALA A 25 -0.64 12.70 6.93
CA ALA A 25 -2.06 12.83 6.63
C ALA A 25 -2.45 11.98 5.41
N PHE A 26 -1.67 12.07 4.32
CA PHE A 26 -1.90 11.26 3.12
C PHE A 26 -1.78 9.76 3.38
N HIS A 27 -0.78 9.33 4.16
CA HIS A 27 -0.64 7.92 4.54
C HIS A 27 -1.83 7.43 5.38
N ARG A 28 -2.37 8.27 6.25
CA ARG A 28 -3.56 7.92 7.03
C ARG A 28 -4.78 7.71 6.14
N ASP A 29 -4.97 8.56 5.15
CA ASP A 29 -6.06 8.40 4.17
C ASP A 29 -5.85 7.15 3.30
N GLY A 30 -4.61 6.88 2.91
CA GLY A 30 -4.24 5.66 2.21
C GLY A 30 -4.52 4.40 3.04
N GLU A 31 -4.16 4.39 4.31
CA GLU A 31 -4.44 3.29 5.24
C GLU A 31 -5.94 3.04 5.40
N THR A 32 -6.74 4.10 5.48
CA THR A 32 -8.19 4.00 5.56
C THR A 32 -8.78 3.38 4.29
N ALA A 33 -8.33 3.82 3.12
CA ALA A 33 -8.74 3.25 1.84
C ALA A 33 -8.32 1.77 1.72
N LEU A 34 -7.12 1.43 2.17
CA LEU A 34 -6.64 0.04 2.21
C LEU A 34 -7.54 -0.84 3.08
N ALA A 35 -7.84 -0.41 4.28
CA ALA A 35 -8.71 -1.15 5.21
C ALA A 35 -10.11 -1.36 4.62
N THR A 36 -10.65 -0.33 3.98
CA THR A 36 -11.96 -0.41 3.29
C THR A 36 -11.91 -1.38 2.12
N GLY A 37 -10.85 -1.33 1.31
CA GLY A 37 -10.66 -2.26 0.19
C GLY A 37 -10.55 -3.72 0.64
N ILE A 38 -9.81 -3.98 1.70
CA ILE A 38 -9.68 -5.34 2.26
C ILE A 38 -11.03 -5.85 2.78
N ARG A 39 -11.81 -5.03 3.48
CA ARG A 39 -13.16 -5.44 3.92
C ARG A 39 -14.06 -5.79 2.75
N LYS A 40 -14.04 -4.98 1.70
CA LYS A 40 -14.82 -5.26 0.48
C LYS A 40 -14.36 -6.53 -0.23
N TYR A 41 -13.06 -6.79 -0.23
CA TYR A 41 -12.52 -8.07 -0.70
C TYR A 41 -13.08 -9.24 0.11
N ASP A 42 -13.07 -9.15 1.43
CA ASP A 42 -13.61 -10.19 2.31
C ASP A 42 -15.11 -10.40 2.09
N ASP A 43 -15.84 -9.36 1.74
CA ASP A 43 -17.27 -9.41 1.40
C ASP A 43 -17.54 -9.92 -0.04
N GLY A 44 -16.51 -10.17 -0.82
CA GLY A 44 -16.63 -10.60 -2.21
C GLY A 44 -16.93 -9.49 -3.21
N ALA A 45 -16.91 -8.23 -2.79
CA ALA A 45 -17.12 -7.05 -3.65
C ALA A 45 -15.82 -6.67 -4.36
N TYR A 46 -15.35 -7.51 -5.27
CA TYR A 46 -14.01 -7.41 -5.84
C TYR A 46 -13.78 -6.16 -6.70
N THR A 47 -14.76 -5.75 -7.50
CA THR A 47 -14.65 -4.54 -8.32
C THR A 47 -14.45 -3.29 -7.47
N GLU A 48 -15.27 -3.14 -6.43
CA GLU A 48 -15.17 -2.02 -5.49
C GLU A 48 -13.87 -2.10 -4.68
N ALA A 49 -13.53 -3.30 -4.19
CA ALA A 49 -12.30 -3.54 -3.45
C ALA A 49 -11.07 -3.12 -4.27
N SER A 50 -11.01 -3.50 -5.54
CA SER A 50 -9.87 -3.12 -6.41
C SER A 50 -9.78 -1.61 -6.61
N GLY A 51 -10.91 -0.91 -6.68
CA GLY A 51 -10.97 0.55 -6.75
C GLY A 51 -10.38 1.21 -5.50
N ASP A 52 -10.79 0.75 -4.32
CA ASP A 52 -10.28 1.29 -3.05
C ASP A 52 -8.79 0.97 -2.83
N LEU A 53 -8.35 -0.22 -3.21
CA LEU A 53 -6.93 -0.58 -3.13
C LEU A 53 -6.06 0.29 -4.04
N ARG A 54 -6.50 0.58 -5.25
CA ARG A 54 -5.81 1.52 -6.14
C ARG A 54 -5.80 2.93 -5.58
N THR A 55 -6.91 3.40 -5.03
CA THR A 55 -7.00 4.70 -4.36
C THR A 55 -6.01 4.77 -3.19
N ALA A 56 -5.91 3.72 -2.39
CA ALA A 56 -4.95 3.64 -1.29
C ALA A 56 -3.50 3.83 -1.77
N LEU A 57 -3.13 3.16 -2.87
CA LEU A 57 -1.80 3.29 -3.47
C LEU A 57 -1.54 4.71 -4.00
N GLU A 58 -2.54 5.35 -4.60
CA GLU A 58 -2.45 6.73 -5.11
C GLU A 58 -2.30 7.75 -3.97
N LEU A 59 -3.03 7.57 -2.87
CA LEU A 59 -2.95 8.44 -1.71
C LEU A 59 -1.61 8.30 -0.97
N GLY A 60 -0.97 7.14 -1.07
CA GLY A 60 0.30 6.85 -0.43
C GLY A 60 0.17 5.92 0.77
N LEU A 61 1.02 4.91 0.78
CA LEU A 61 1.10 3.89 1.82
C LEU A 61 2.56 3.67 2.20
N TRP A 62 2.80 3.28 3.44
CA TRP A 62 4.10 2.74 3.84
C TRP A 62 4.37 1.41 3.12
N ASP A 63 5.63 1.04 2.98
CA ASP A 63 6.03 -0.11 2.16
C ASP A 63 5.30 -1.40 2.55
N SER A 64 5.12 -1.68 3.84
CA SER A 64 4.39 -2.88 4.28
C SER A 64 2.94 -2.89 3.81
N ASP A 65 2.27 -1.75 3.82
CA ASP A 65 0.89 -1.62 3.36
C ASP A 65 0.80 -1.57 1.82
N ARG A 66 1.82 -1.04 1.14
CA ARG A 66 1.92 -1.14 -0.31
C ARG A 66 2.00 -2.60 -0.77
N VAL A 67 2.81 -3.40 -0.10
CA VAL A 67 2.89 -4.85 -0.35
C VAL A 67 1.53 -5.50 -0.17
N ARG A 68 0.81 -5.17 0.91
CA ARG A 68 -0.54 -5.70 1.16
C ARG A 68 -1.53 -5.29 0.06
N ALA A 69 -1.52 -4.03 -0.35
CA ALA A 69 -2.41 -3.55 -1.40
C ALA A 69 -2.18 -4.28 -2.73
N HIS A 70 -0.93 -4.44 -3.14
CA HIS A 70 -0.59 -5.19 -4.35
C HIS A 70 -0.94 -6.67 -4.23
N LYS A 71 -0.75 -7.28 -3.06
CA LYS A 71 -1.15 -8.67 -2.80
C LYS A 71 -2.64 -8.89 -3.02
N TYR A 72 -3.48 -8.05 -2.42
CA TYR A 72 -4.93 -8.18 -2.58
C TYR A 72 -5.40 -7.87 -4.01
N LEU A 73 -4.78 -6.91 -4.68
CA LEU A 73 -5.04 -6.68 -6.11
C LEU A 73 -4.68 -7.90 -6.96
N ALA A 74 -3.56 -8.56 -6.68
CA ALA A 74 -3.20 -9.79 -7.36
C ALA A 74 -4.26 -10.87 -7.15
N PHE A 75 -4.74 -11.08 -5.93
CA PHE A 75 -5.79 -12.05 -5.63
C PHE A 75 -7.07 -11.75 -6.43
N ILE A 76 -7.50 -10.49 -6.46
CA ILE A 76 -8.69 -10.07 -7.20
C ILE A 76 -8.53 -10.35 -8.70
N TYR A 77 -7.39 -9.98 -9.29
CA TYR A 77 -7.16 -10.20 -10.71
C TYR A 77 -7.08 -11.68 -11.06
N CYS A 78 -6.39 -12.49 -10.26
CA CYS A 78 -6.36 -13.94 -10.45
C CYS A 78 -7.75 -14.55 -10.34
N ALA A 79 -8.53 -14.17 -9.33
CA ALA A 79 -9.88 -14.65 -9.12
C ALA A 79 -10.84 -14.27 -10.27
N SER A 80 -10.55 -13.14 -10.93
CA SER A 80 -11.32 -12.63 -12.07
C SER A 80 -10.85 -13.19 -13.42
N GLY A 81 -9.85 -14.07 -13.42
CA GLY A 81 -9.31 -14.67 -14.65
C GLY A 81 -8.26 -13.82 -15.36
N ASP A 82 -7.85 -12.69 -14.78
CA ASP A 82 -6.80 -11.83 -15.34
C ASP A 82 -5.43 -12.19 -14.76
N GLU A 83 -4.89 -13.30 -15.24
CA GLU A 83 -3.58 -13.79 -14.77
C GLU A 83 -2.45 -12.80 -15.06
N ARG A 84 -2.53 -12.07 -16.16
CA ARG A 84 -1.49 -11.09 -16.53
C ARG A 84 -1.36 -10.00 -15.49
N ARG A 85 -2.48 -9.39 -15.08
CA ARG A 85 -2.49 -8.36 -14.03
C ARG A 85 -2.15 -8.95 -12.67
N CYS A 86 -2.63 -10.15 -12.37
CA CYS A 86 -2.27 -10.86 -11.16
C CYS A 86 -0.74 -11.00 -11.02
N ARG A 87 -0.06 -11.45 -12.06
CA ARG A 87 1.40 -11.55 -12.09
C ARG A 87 2.07 -10.19 -11.91
N ALA A 88 1.55 -9.16 -12.57
CA ALA A 88 2.10 -7.82 -12.47
C ALA A 88 2.02 -7.28 -11.03
N GLU A 89 0.90 -7.49 -10.35
CA GLU A 89 0.74 -7.05 -8.96
C GLU A 89 1.65 -7.82 -8.00
N PHE A 90 1.80 -9.13 -8.16
CA PHE A 90 2.78 -9.89 -7.37
C PHE A 90 4.21 -9.42 -7.59
N ARG A 91 4.59 -9.07 -8.83
CA ARG A 91 5.91 -8.50 -9.10
C ARG A 91 6.12 -7.18 -8.36
N LEU A 92 5.13 -6.29 -8.38
CA LEU A 92 5.21 -5.02 -7.67
C LEU A 92 5.37 -5.23 -6.16
N ALA A 93 4.62 -6.16 -5.57
CA ALA A 93 4.77 -6.50 -4.16
C ALA A 93 6.18 -7.03 -3.85
N LEU A 94 6.69 -7.95 -4.66
CA LEU A 94 8.01 -8.55 -4.49
C LEU A 94 9.16 -7.57 -4.79
N ASP A 95 8.93 -6.55 -5.62
CA ASP A 95 9.90 -5.47 -5.83
C ASP A 95 10.08 -4.63 -4.57
N ILE A 96 9.01 -4.42 -3.81
CA ILE A 96 9.07 -3.72 -2.52
C ILE A 96 9.67 -4.61 -1.45
N ASP A 97 9.20 -5.85 -1.34
CA ASP A 97 9.66 -6.84 -0.37
C ASP A 97 9.98 -8.17 -1.06
N PRO A 98 11.25 -8.40 -1.44
CA PRO A 98 11.67 -9.66 -2.07
C PRO A 98 11.48 -10.90 -1.19
N GLN A 99 11.34 -10.73 0.12
CA GLN A 99 11.13 -11.80 1.11
C GLN A 99 9.65 -12.08 1.38
N MET A 100 8.75 -11.37 0.72
CA MET A 100 7.31 -11.56 0.88
C MET A 100 6.92 -13.03 0.74
N GLN A 101 6.08 -13.48 1.67
CA GLN A 101 5.47 -14.80 1.66
C GLN A 101 3.95 -14.67 1.74
N LEU A 102 3.24 -15.61 1.15
CA LEU A 102 1.82 -15.79 1.40
C LEU A 102 1.62 -16.57 2.70
N SER A 103 0.52 -16.33 3.40
CA SER A 103 0.12 -17.18 4.52
C SER A 103 -0.15 -18.61 4.01
N PRO A 104 -0.13 -19.65 4.87
CA PRO A 104 -0.42 -21.02 4.43
C PRO A 104 -1.76 -21.16 3.71
N ALA A 105 -2.81 -20.47 4.19
CA ALA A 105 -4.12 -20.49 3.55
C ALA A 105 -4.10 -19.80 2.17
N GLU A 106 -3.40 -18.68 2.05
CA GLU A 106 -3.24 -17.96 0.79
C GLU A 106 -2.40 -18.77 -0.21
N ALA A 107 -1.29 -19.35 0.23
CA ALA A 107 -0.40 -20.16 -0.60
C ALA A 107 -1.08 -21.42 -1.14
N GLY A 108 -2.03 -22.00 -0.40
CA GLY A 108 -2.78 -23.16 -0.78
C GLY A 108 -3.91 -22.90 -1.79
N HIS A 109 -4.18 -21.66 -2.12
CA HIS A 109 -5.23 -21.33 -3.08
C HIS A 109 -4.88 -21.84 -4.48
N PRO A 110 -5.80 -22.56 -5.16
CA PRO A 110 -5.49 -23.27 -6.41
C PRO A 110 -5.20 -22.34 -7.58
N ILE A 111 -5.66 -21.09 -7.56
CA ILE A 111 -5.48 -20.13 -8.64
C ILE A 111 -4.24 -19.29 -8.42
N TRP A 112 -4.19 -18.48 -7.35
CA TRP A 112 -3.06 -17.55 -7.18
C TRP A 112 -1.83 -18.15 -6.49
N GLY A 113 -1.98 -19.23 -5.75
CA GLY A 113 -0.83 -19.89 -5.13
C GLY A 113 0.26 -20.27 -6.14
N PRO A 114 -0.08 -21.01 -7.21
CA PRO A 114 0.88 -21.35 -8.28
C PRO A 114 1.44 -20.13 -9.01
N VAL A 115 0.60 -19.12 -9.25
CA VAL A 115 1.03 -17.86 -9.91
C VAL A 115 2.07 -17.15 -9.06
N PHE A 116 1.81 -17.00 -7.76
CA PHE A 116 2.76 -16.38 -6.85
C PHE A 116 4.10 -17.12 -6.82
N ARG A 117 4.07 -18.44 -6.69
CA ARG A 117 5.32 -19.26 -6.70
C ARG A 117 6.10 -19.09 -8.00
N SER A 118 5.43 -19.06 -9.13
CA SER A 118 6.05 -18.87 -10.44
C SER A 118 6.70 -17.49 -10.55
N VAL A 119 6.02 -16.42 -10.10
CA VAL A 119 6.58 -15.06 -10.12
C VAL A 119 7.78 -14.97 -9.21
N LYS A 120 7.70 -15.52 -7.99
CA LYS A 120 8.79 -15.49 -7.02
C LYS A 120 10.02 -16.27 -7.51
N ALA A 121 9.83 -17.41 -8.14
CA ALA A 121 10.90 -18.24 -8.67
C ALA A 121 11.63 -17.60 -9.86
N GLY A 122 10.97 -16.74 -10.63
CA GLY A 122 11.53 -16.06 -11.79
C GLY A 122 12.32 -14.78 -11.49
N ARG A 123 12.58 -14.49 -10.23
CA ARG A 123 13.28 -13.26 -9.80
C ARG A 123 14.77 -13.47 -9.60
#